data_2db50bb60942ba1e2ef286f1852e1a15
#
_entry.id   2db50bb60942ba1e2ef286f1852e1a15
#
_cell.length_a   1.000
_cell.length_b   1.000
_cell.length_c   1.000
_cell.angle_alpha   90.00
_cell.angle_beta   90.00
_cell.angle_gamma   90.00
#
_symmetry.space_group_name_H-M   'P 1'
#
loop_
_entity.id
_entity.type
_entity.pdbx_description
1 polymer ?
#
loop_
_entity_poly.entity_id
_entity_poly.type
_entity_poly.pdbx_seq_one_letter_code
_entity_poly.pdbx_strand_id
1 'polypeptide(L)'
;MKLIRTEDAVGQVLCHDITQIIKGVTKDAVFRKGHIIQEQDIPVLLRVGKEHIYIWENNENMLHENDAADVLRAICQGEHMHASEAKEGKVELIADIDGLLMVDLDGLRRVNSLGEMMIATRPSGFVVKKGEKLCGTRIIPLVIEKEKMQRAKEAAGEKPLIQLYPLKKKTFGVVTTGSEVAKGLIKDTFTDVIVEKLGEYGCTMTAHVCPGDDAAVITQTIQNILTSGCDMVFCTGGMSVDPDDRTPLAIRNTGAQIVSYGAPDHTSRQA
;
A
#
# COMPACT_ATOMS: atom_id res chain seq x y z
N MET A 1 5.78 14.29 31.62
CA MET A 1 5.82 12.97 32.29
C MET A 1 7.04 12.89 33.20
N LYS A 2 6.89 12.25 34.32
CA LYS A 2 7.97 12.03 35.27
C LYS A 2 8.15 10.55 35.53
N LEU A 3 9.40 10.09 35.50
CA LEU A 3 9.76 8.76 35.94
C LEU A 3 9.86 8.78 37.45
N ILE A 4 9.15 7.91 38.14
CA ILE A 4 9.22 7.75 39.59
C ILE A 4 9.38 6.28 39.98
N ARG A 5 9.82 6.02 41.20
CA ARG A 5 9.83 4.66 41.75
C ARG A 5 8.37 4.21 41.94
N THR A 6 8.13 2.94 41.72
CA THR A 6 6.77 2.37 41.84
C THR A 6 6.23 2.54 43.26
N GLU A 7 7.10 2.42 44.31
CA GLU A 7 6.68 2.60 45.68
C GLU A 7 6.18 4.02 45.99
N ASP A 8 6.67 5.03 45.24
CA ASP A 8 6.32 6.45 45.44
C ASP A 8 5.10 6.87 44.59
N ALA A 9 4.47 5.92 43.89
CA ALA A 9 3.49 6.23 42.88
C ALA A 9 2.02 6.23 43.34
N VAL A 10 1.76 5.97 44.61
CA VAL A 10 0.39 5.95 45.16
C VAL A 10 -0.31 7.29 44.92
N GLY A 11 -1.52 7.26 44.39
CA GLY A 11 -2.32 8.45 44.03
C GLY A 11 -1.96 9.07 42.66
N GLN A 12 -0.92 8.60 41.99
CA GLN A 12 -0.53 9.08 40.66
C GLN A 12 -1.28 8.35 39.56
N VAL A 13 -1.36 8.97 38.39
CA VAL A 13 -2.07 8.43 37.20
C VAL A 13 -1.08 7.77 36.24
N LEU A 14 -1.31 6.53 35.90
CA LEU A 14 -0.53 5.80 34.88
C LEU A 14 -0.62 6.44 33.50
N CYS A 15 0.52 6.64 32.85
CA CYS A 15 0.61 7.22 31.51
C CYS A 15 0.38 6.20 30.39
N HIS A 16 0.55 4.91 30.65
CA HIS A 16 0.52 3.83 29.66
C HIS A 16 -0.01 2.55 30.28
N ASP A 17 -0.40 1.61 29.39
CA ASP A 17 -0.81 0.29 29.83
C ASP A 17 0.39 -0.49 30.41
N ILE A 18 0.19 -1.15 31.53
CA ILE A 18 1.13 -2.10 32.11
C ILE A 18 0.71 -3.49 31.68
N THR A 19 1.43 -4.05 30.72
CA THR A 19 1.13 -5.39 30.14
C THR A 19 1.93 -6.47 30.86
N GLN A 20 1.27 -7.57 31.19
CA GLN A 20 1.91 -8.80 31.64
C GLN A 20 1.94 -9.81 30.49
N ILE A 21 3.10 -10.43 30.26
CA ILE A 21 3.27 -11.49 29.29
C ILE A 21 3.68 -12.78 30.02
N ILE A 22 2.78 -13.75 30.04
CA ILE A 22 3.09 -15.10 30.54
C ILE A 22 2.95 -16.05 29.35
N LYS A 23 4.08 -16.65 28.92
CA LYS A 23 4.13 -17.52 27.75
C LYS A 23 3.09 -18.64 27.85
N GLY A 24 2.16 -18.70 26.90
CA GLY A 24 1.10 -19.71 26.83
C GLY A 24 -0.11 -19.47 27.74
N VAL A 25 -0.14 -18.39 28.53
CA VAL A 25 -1.24 -18.09 29.46
C VAL A 25 -1.90 -16.77 29.16
N THR A 26 -1.17 -15.65 29.14
CA THR A 26 -1.76 -14.33 28.90
C THR A 26 -0.77 -13.32 28.29
N LYS A 27 -1.32 -12.42 27.48
CA LYS A 27 -0.68 -11.19 27.03
C LYS A 27 -1.73 -10.09 27.12
N ASP A 28 -1.96 -9.57 28.32
CA ASP A 28 -2.98 -8.53 28.53
C ASP A 28 -2.48 -7.45 29.49
N ALA A 29 -3.17 -6.30 29.49
CA ALA A 29 -2.90 -5.21 30.38
C ALA A 29 -3.39 -5.53 31.81
N VAL A 30 -2.46 -5.51 32.77
CA VAL A 30 -2.79 -5.65 34.20
C VAL A 30 -3.37 -4.34 34.71
N PHE A 31 -2.82 -3.22 34.27
CA PHE A 31 -3.35 -1.87 34.50
C PHE A 31 -3.39 -1.11 33.17
N ARG A 32 -4.44 -0.35 32.97
CA ARG A 32 -4.61 0.49 31.79
C ARG A 32 -4.17 1.93 32.04
N LYS A 33 -3.78 2.61 30.99
CA LYS A 33 -3.57 4.06 30.97
C LYS A 33 -4.74 4.77 31.69
N GLY A 34 -4.43 5.76 32.51
CA GLY A 34 -5.42 6.50 33.28
C GLY A 34 -5.80 5.86 34.62
N HIS A 35 -5.28 4.66 34.91
CA HIS A 35 -5.46 4.04 36.24
C HIS A 35 -4.80 4.89 37.30
N ILE A 36 -5.53 5.21 38.40
CA ILE A 36 -4.99 5.86 39.59
C ILE A 36 -4.39 4.78 40.49
N ILE A 37 -3.08 4.83 40.69
CA ILE A 37 -2.35 3.82 41.44
C ILE A 37 -2.77 3.85 42.90
N GLN A 38 -3.15 2.70 43.40
CA GLN A 38 -3.51 2.48 44.82
C GLN A 38 -2.41 1.71 45.52
N GLU A 39 -2.41 1.74 46.83
CA GLU A 39 -1.40 1.07 47.65
C GLU A 39 -1.32 -0.44 47.39
N GLN A 40 -2.47 -1.07 47.15
CA GLN A 40 -2.59 -2.49 46.76
C GLN A 40 -2.02 -2.83 45.40
N ASP A 41 -1.81 -1.85 44.50
CA ASP A 41 -1.29 -2.06 43.13
C ASP A 41 0.23 -2.16 43.13
N ILE A 42 0.91 -1.58 44.14
CA ILE A 42 2.36 -1.56 44.24
C ILE A 42 2.98 -2.97 44.19
N PRO A 43 2.53 -3.95 44.99
CA PRO A 43 3.06 -5.31 44.89
C PRO A 43 2.82 -5.99 43.54
N VAL A 44 1.74 -5.64 42.86
CA VAL A 44 1.42 -6.19 41.51
C VAL A 44 2.35 -5.60 40.47
N LEU A 45 2.57 -4.27 40.49
CA LEU A 45 3.49 -3.57 39.60
C LEU A 45 4.92 -4.09 39.74
N LEU A 46 5.41 -4.25 40.96
CA LEU A 46 6.73 -4.82 41.22
C LEU A 46 6.85 -6.27 40.76
N ARG A 47 5.80 -7.10 40.92
CA ARG A 47 5.76 -8.49 40.48
C ARG A 47 5.85 -8.62 38.96
N VAL A 48 5.29 -7.68 38.20
CA VAL A 48 5.41 -7.64 36.75
C VAL A 48 6.69 -6.91 36.28
N GLY A 49 7.64 -6.68 37.18
CA GLY A 49 8.97 -6.15 36.88
C GLY A 49 9.02 -4.63 36.69
N LYS A 50 8.06 -3.89 37.22
CA LYS A 50 8.02 -2.41 37.13
C LYS A 50 8.54 -1.76 38.40
N GLU A 51 9.85 -1.62 38.52
CA GLU A 51 10.49 -0.88 39.58
C GLU A 51 10.30 0.63 39.45
N HIS A 52 10.18 1.10 38.24
CA HIS A 52 9.91 2.49 37.89
C HIS A 52 8.75 2.58 36.90
N ILE A 53 7.94 3.62 37.02
CA ILE A 53 6.81 3.89 36.13
C ILE A 53 6.78 5.36 35.74
N TYR A 54 6.17 5.62 34.59
CA TYR A 54 5.89 6.97 34.16
C TYR A 54 4.52 7.42 34.66
N ILE A 55 4.49 8.58 35.33
CA ILE A 55 3.27 9.25 35.76
C ILE A 55 2.98 10.46 34.88
N TRP A 56 1.69 10.82 34.81
CA TRP A 56 1.24 11.96 34.03
C TRP A 56 1.64 13.27 34.68
N GLU A 57 2.48 14.05 33.99
CA GLU A 57 2.63 15.49 34.24
C GLU A 57 2.06 16.24 33.06
N ASN A 58 1.11 17.12 33.31
CA ASN A 58 0.48 17.89 32.27
C ASN A 58 1.51 18.81 31.61
N ASN A 59 1.94 18.48 30.42
CA ASN A 59 2.78 19.35 29.59
C ASN A 59 2.01 19.67 28.31
N GLU A 60 1.50 20.89 28.22
CA GLU A 60 0.66 21.34 27.10
C GLU A 60 1.34 21.25 25.72
N ASN A 61 2.68 21.20 25.68
CA ASN A 61 3.45 21.11 24.42
C ASN A 61 3.72 19.67 23.96
N MET A 62 3.25 18.65 24.71
CA MET A 62 3.44 17.25 24.40
C MET A 62 2.13 16.57 24.01
N LEU A 63 2.21 15.57 23.14
CA LEU A 63 1.15 14.63 22.82
C LEU A 63 1.49 13.26 23.38
N HIS A 64 0.50 12.54 23.86
CA HIS A 64 0.65 11.13 24.17
C HIS A 64 0.80 10.33 22.88
N GLU A 65 1.49 9.17 22.92
CA GLU A 65 1.74 8.32 21.73
C GLU A 65 0.48 8.00 20.91
N ASN A 66 -0.67 7.75 21.56
CA ASN A 66 -1.90 7.44 20.85
C ASN A 66 -2.50 8.66 20.14
N ASP A 67 -2.46 9.85 20.78
CA ASP A 67 -2.93 11.09 20.15
C ASP A 67 -2.01 11.48 18.98
N ALA A 68 -0.72 11.25 19.11
CA ALA A 68 0.24 11.45 18.04
C ALA A 68 0.12 10.40 16.91
N ALA A 69 -0.24 9.15 17.25
CA ALA A 69 -0.53 8.11 16.26
C ALA A 69 -1.74 8.48 15.39
N ASP A 70 -2.76 9.16 15.95
CA ASP A 70 -3.88 9.70 15.18
C ASP A 70 -3.44 10.80 14.21
N VAL A 71 -2.43 11.60 14.55
CA VAL A 71 -1.83 12.54 13.60
C VAL A 71 -1.16 11.82 12.43
N LEU A 72 -0.36 10.76 12.71
CA LEU A 72 0.24 9.94 11.65
C LEU A 72 -0.83 9.26 10.78
N ARG A 73 -1.88 8.75 11.40
CA ARG A 73 -3.04 8.19 10.69
C ARG A 73 -3.61 9.22 9.71
N ALA A 74 -3.87 10.44 10.18
CA ALA A 74 -4.49 11.48 9.36
C ALA A 74 -3.66 11.88 8.14
N ILE A 75 -2.33 11.91 8.24
CA ILE A 75 -1.45 12.22 7.10
C ILE A 75 -1.26 11.03 6.15
N CYS A 76 -1.53 9.80 6.60
CA CYS A 76 -1.40 8.60 5.77
C CYS A 76 -2.70 8.24 5.06
N GLN A 77 -3.86 8.40 5.71
CA GLN A 77 -5.12 7.78 5.32
C GLN A 77 -5.79 8.50 4.15
N GLY A 78 -5.84 7.82 2.99
CA GLY A 78 -6.64 8.22 1.84
C GLY A 78 -8.05 7.60 1.85
N GLU A 79 -8.69 7.63 0.70
CA GLU A 79 -10.00 7.03 0.48
C GLU A 79 -9.93 5.50 0.40
N HIS A 80 -11.05 4.80 0.59
CA HIS A 80 -11.21 3.35 0.48
C HIS A 80 -10.36 2.53 1.46
N MET A 81 -10.06 3.09 2.63
CA MET A 81 -9.35 2.42 3.71
C MET A 81 -9.85 2.90 5.07
N HIS A 82 -9.76 2.04 6.06
CA HIS A 82 -10.01 2.38 7.45
C HIS A 82 -8.79 2.13 8.32
N ALA A 83 -8.78 2.77 9.48
CA ALA A 83 -7.73 2.61 10.47
C ALA A 83 -8.14 1.66 11.58
N SER A 84 -7.19 0.94 12.14
CA SER A 84 -7.36 0.28 13.43
C SER A 84 -7.43 1.31 14.56
N GLU A 85 -7.88 0.89 15.73
CA GLU A 85 -7.74 1.70 16.95
C GLU A 85 -6.26 1.94 17.26
N ALA A 86 -5.96 3.15 17.77
CA ALA A 86 -4.63 3.49 18.22
C ALA A 86 -4.30 2.74 19.51
N LYS A 87 -3.25 1.93 19.49
CA LYS A 87 -2.77 1.18 20.67
C LYS A 87 -1.26 1.21 20.75
N GLU A 88 -0.71 1.61 21.89
CA GLU A 88 0.74 1.71 22.12
C GLU A 88 1.44 2.52 21.01
N GLY A 89 0.85 3.65 20.63
CA GLY A 89 1.37 4.52 19.56
C GLY A 89 1.29 3.95 18.16
N LYS A 90 0.58 2.83 17.93
CA LYS A 90 0.46 2.16 16.63
C LYS A 90 -0.94 2.30 16.06
N VAL A 91 -1.00 2.50 14.75
CA VAL A 91 -2.22 2.41 13.91
C VAL A 91 -1.88 1.67 12.63
N GLU A 92 -2.79 0.81 12.18
CA GLU A 92 -2.72 0.13 10.89
C GLU A 92 -3.80 0.67 9.97
N LEU A 93 -3.49 0.87 8.68
CA LEU A 93 -4.48 1.16 7.65
C LEU A 93 -4.79 -0.11 6.86
N ILE A 94 -6.08 -0.38 6.65
CA ILE A 94 -6.61 -1.61 6.08
C ILE A 94 -7.47 -1.25 4.87
N ALA A 95 -7.32 -2.00 3.78
CA ALA A 95 -8.08 -1.78 2.55
C ALA A 95 -9.56 -2.14 2.70
N ASP A 96 -10.46 -1.25 2.26
CA ASP A 96 -11.90 -1.49 2.22
C ASP A 96 -12.36 -2.12 0.90
N ILE A 97 -11.51 -2.04 -0.13
CA ILE A 97 -11.77 -2.55 -1.47
C ILE A 97 -10.53 -3.24 -2.04
N ASP A 98 -10.72 -4.02 -3.09
CA ASP A 98 -9.63 -4.41 -3.99
C ASP A 98 -9.21 -3.19 -4.81
N GLY A 99 -7.91 -2.88 -4.87
CA GLY A 99 -7.45 -1.67 -5.53
C GLY A 99 -5.95 -1.60 -5.77
N LEU A 100 -5.54 -0.57 -6.50
CA LEU A 100 -4.14 -0.24 -6.73
C LEU A 100 -3.64 0.67 -5.60
N LEU A 101 -2.66 0.17 -4.84
CA LEU A 101 -2.01 0.94 -3.79
C LEU A 101 -0.95 1.88 -4.39
N MET A 102 -1.08 3.17 -4.09
CA MET A 102 -0.08 4.18 -4.43
C MET A 102 0.40 4.87 -3.17
N VAL A 103 1.71 5.05 -3.06
CA VAL A 103 2.37 5.68 -1.91
C VAL A 103 3.20 6.86 -2.39
N ASP A 104 3.06 8.02 -1.77
CA ASP A 104 4.00 9.14 -1.94
C ASP A 104 5.31 8.81 -1.21
N LEU A 105 6.26 8.25 -1.96
CA LEU A 105 7.54 7.80 -1.42
C LEU A 105 8.40 8.95 -0.91
N ASP A 106 8.31 10.13 -1.52
CA ASP A 106 9.09 11.28 -1.10
C ASP A 106 8.51 11.90 0.18
N GLY A 107 7.19 12.02 0.27
CA GLY A 107 6.50 12.42 1.50
C GLY A 107 6.78 11.44 2.64
N LEU A 108 6.68 10.15 2.37
CA LEU A 108 6.99 9.08 3.33
C LEU A 108 8.42 9.21 3.86
N ARG A 109 9.38 9.43 2.96
CA ARG A 109 10.81 9.60 3.34
C ARG A 109 11.00 10.84 4.20
N ARG A 110 10.39 11.98 3.82
CA ARG A 110 10.47 13.24 4.61
C ARG A 110 9.94 13.04 6.03
N VAL A 111 8.77 12.43 6.20
CA VAL A 111 8.18 12.19 7.52
C VAL A 111 9.04 11.24 8.35
N ASN A 112 9.45 10.10 7.80
CA ASN A 112 10.28 9.14 8.52
C ASN A 112 11.66 9.70 8.92
N SER A 113 12.18 10.69 8.18
CA SER A 113 13.46 11.35 8.48
C SER A 113 13.40 12.27 9.71
N LEU A 114 12.22 12.62 10.22
CA LEU A 114 12.08 13.43 11.43
C LEU A 114 12.48 12.68 12.70
N GLY A 115 12.49 11.35 12.65
CA GLY A 115 12.80 10.48 13.81
C GLY A 115 11.67 10.42 14.85
N GLU A 116 11.77 9.50 15.79
CA GLU A 116 10.78 9.21 16.86
C GLU A 116 9.39 8.77 16.34
N MET A 117 9.22 8.65 15.04
CA MET A 117 8.05 8.09 14.37
C MET A 117 8.46 7.24 13.20
N MET A 118 7.60 6.32 12.79
CA MET A 118 7.82 5.48 11.61
C MET A 118 6.50 5.16 10.92
N ILE A 119 6.56 5.12 9.59
CA ILE A 119 5.50 4.67 8.70
C ILE A 119 6.11 3.59 7.80
N ALA A 120 5.61 2.37 7.89
CA ALA A 120 5.98 1.25 7.03
C ALA A 120 4.80 0.88 6.13
N THR A 121 5.06 0.70 4.83
CA THR A 121 4.01 0.46 3.83
C THR A 121 4.30 -0.79 3.02
N ARG A 122 3.26 -1.35 2.37
CA ARG A 122 3.46 -2.23 1.21
C ARG A 122 4.08 -1.44 0.05
N PRO A 123 4.72 -2.11 -0.92
CA PRO A 123 5.27 -1.44 -2.09
C PRO A 123 4.20 -0.67 -2.88
N SER A 124 4.55 0.53 -3.38
CA SER A 124 3.70 1.32 -4.26
C SER A 124 3.55 0.66 -5.63
N GLY A 125 2.39 0.83 -6.27
CA GLY A 125 2.12 0.28 -7.61
C GLY A 125 1.68 -1.19 -7.62
N PHE A 126 1.31 -1.76 -6.45
CA PHE A 126 0.81 -3.13 -6.36
C PHE A 126 -0.70 -3.16 -6.08
N VAL A 127 -1.35 -4.17 -6.64
CA VAL A 127 -2.75 -4.46 -6.33
C VAL A 127 -2.84 -5.13 -4.96
N VAL A 128 -3.80 -4.68 -4.17
CA VAL A 128 -4.12 -5.21 -2.85
C VAL A 128 -5.57 -5.67 -2.82
N LYS A 129 -5.86 -6.59 -1.92
CA LYS A 129 -7.21 -7.11 -1.69
C LYS A 129 -7.87 -6.43 -0.50
N LYS A 130 -9.19 -6.37 -0.51
CA LYS A 130 -9.98 -5.93 0.65
C LYS A 130 -9.57 -6.70 1.91
N GLY A 131 -9.39 -5.98 3.02
CA GLY A 131 -8.96 -6.52 4.30
C GLY A 131 -7.43 -6.63 4.46
N GLU A 132 -6.64 -6.36 3.42
CA GLU A 132 -5.19 -6.35 3.56
C GLU A 132 -4.68 -5.09 4.24
N LYS A 133 -3.64 -5.24 5.06
CA LYS A 133 -2.95 -4.11 5.69
C LYS A 133 -2.11 -3.38 4.65
N LEU A 134 -2.32 -2.08 4.53
CA LEU A 134 -1.65 -1.19 3.58
C LEU A 134 -0.39 -0.58 4.18
N CYS A 135 -0.51 -0.11 5.42
CA CYS A 135 0.60 0.41 6.20
C CYS A 135 0.40 0.20 7.69
N GLY A 136 1.50 0.31 8.44
CA GLY A 136 1.51 0.47 9.89
C GLY A 136 2.29 1.71 10.26
N THR A 137 1.74 2.49 11.18
CA THR A 137 2.40 3.66 11.75
C THR A 137 2.77 3.41 13.21
N ARG A 138 3.79 4.08 13.71
CA ARG A 138 4.17 4.01 15.12
C ARG A 138 4.83 5.30 15.59
N ILE A 139 4.42 5.76 16.75
CA ILE A 139 5.15 6.72 17.57
C ILE A 139 6.05 5.92 18.52
N ILE A 140 7.34 6.23 18.54
CA ILE A 140 8.33 5.46 19.27
C ILE A 140 8.34 5.83 20.75
N PRO A 141 8.41 7.13 21.14
CA PRO A 141 8.34 7.53 22.54
C PRO A 141 6.90 7.56 23.06
N LEU A 142 6.73 7.38 24.35
CA LEU A 142 5.41 7.45 25.00
C LEU A 142 4.76 8.84 24.91
N VAL A 143 5.57 9.90 24.80
CA VAL A 143 5.14 11.27 24.49
C VAL A 143 6.08 11.90 23.46
N ILE A 144 5.54 12.74 22.62
CA ILE A 144 6.25 13.43 21.54
C ILE A 144 5.84 14.91 21.50
N GLU A 145 6.71 15.78 21.06
CA GLU A 145 6.43 17.22 20.94
C GLU A 145 5.35 17.50 19.90
N LYS A 146 4.39 18.36 20.24
CA LYS A 146 3.35 18.84 19.31
C LYS A 146 3.96 19.49 18.07
N GLU A 147 5.02 20.27 18.26
CA GLU A 147 5.74 20.93 17.17
C GLU A 147 6.33 19.90 16.18
N LYS A 148 6.87 18.78 16.68
CA LYS A 148 7.39 17.72 15.83
C LYS A 148 6.28 17.05 15.02
N MET A 149 5.10 16.83 15.58
CA MET A 149 3.95 16.34 14.87
C MET A 149 3.40 17.33 13.86
N GLN A 150 3.50 18.63 14.12
CA GLN A 150 3.16 19.66 13.15
C GLN A 150 4.14 19.64 11.97
N ARG A 151 5.43 19.52 12.22
CA ARG A 151 6.44 19.34 11.16
C ARG A 151 6.20 18.07 10.34
N ALA A 152 5.68 17.00 10.95
CA ALA A 152 5.32 15.79 10.22
C ALA A 152 4.16 16.04 9.23
N LYS A 153 3.14 16.81 9.62
CA LYS A 153 2.06 17.24 8.71
C LYS A 153 2.60 18.05 7.54
N GLU A 154 3.44 19.02 7.80
CA GLU A 154 4.05 19.89 6.78
C GLU A 154 4.93 19.07 5.82
N ALA A 155 5.72 18.14 6.34
CA ALA A 155 6.56 17.25 5.54
C ALA A 155 5.75 16.29 4.66
N ALA A 156 4.59 15.84 5.13
CA ALA A 156 3.67 15.00 4.34
C ALA A 156 3.04 15.76 3.17
N GLY A 157 2.74 17.06 3.35
CA GLY A 157 2.05 17.88 2.37
C GLY A 157 0.53 17.79 2.48
N GLU A 158 -0.18 18.25 1.45
CA GLU A 158 -1.64 18.40 1.49
C GLU A 158 -2.41 17.09 1.18
N LYS A 159 -1.77 16.16 0.46
CA LYS A 159 -2.41 14.91 0.03
C LYS A 159 -2.03 13.77 0.98
N PRO A 160 -2.95 12.81 1.21
CA PRO A 160 -2.61 11.60 1.94
C PRO A 160 -1.42 10.88 1.33
N LEU A 161 -0.49 10.41 2.18
CA LEU A 161 0.69 9.66 1.73
C LEU A 161 0.32 8.32 1.07
N ILE A 162 -0.85 7.76 1.42
CA ILE A 162 -1.31 6.46 0.95
C ILE A 162 -2.65 6.64 0.27
N GLN A 163 -2.75 6.18 -0.96
CA GLN A 163 -3.95 6.25 -1.77
C GLN A 163 -4.29 4.86 -2.30
N LEU A 164 -5.57 4.50 -2.28
CA LEU A 164 -6.06 3.25 -2.81
C LEU A 164 -7.07 3.55 -3.94
N TYR A 165 -6.68 3.23 -5.15
CA TYR A 165 -7.50 3.46 -6.33
C TYR A 165 -8.30 2.20 -6.66
N PRO A 166 -9.64 2.29 -6.80
CA PRO A 166 -10.45 1.14 -7.19
C PRO A 166 -10.07 0.65 -8.58
N LEU A 167 -10.03 -0.66 -8.75
CA LEU A 167 -9.82 -1.28 -10.06
C LEU A 167 -11.05 -1.01 -10.94
N LYS A 168 -10.81 -0.51 -12.15
CA LYS A 168 -11.86 -0.27 -13.14
C LYS A 168 -11.99 -1.48 -14.05
N LYS A 169 -13.17 -2.05 -14.09
CA LYS A 169 -13.49 -3.08 -15.10
C LYS A 169 -13.39 -2.47 -16.49
N LYS A 170 -12.59 -3.10 -17.34
CA LYS A 170 -12.30 -2.65 -18.70
C LYS A 170 -12.61 -3.74 -19.70
N THR A 171 -12.92 -3.34 -20.93
CA THR A 171 -13.01 -4.24 -22.08
C THR A 171 -11.67 -4.25 -22.83
N PHE A 172 -11.32 -5.40 -23.40
CA PHE A 172 -10.10 -5.49 -24.19
C PHE A 172 -10.29 -6.38 -25.43
N GLY A 173 -9.50 -6.08 -26.46
CA GLY A 173 -9.33 -6.91 -27.62
C GLY A 173 -7.93 -7.51 -27.68
N VAL A 174 -7.80 -8.66 -28.32
CA VAL A 174 -6.52 -9.30 -28.58
C VAL A 174 -6.32 -9.40 -30.10
N VAL A 175 -5.15 -8.96 -30.55
CA VAL A 175 -4.70 -9.11 -31.93
C VAL A 175 -3.48 -10.02 -31.93
N THR A 176 -3.65 -11.27 -32.38
CA THR A 176 -2.57 -12.24 -32.47
C THR A 176 -2.00 -12.23 -33.89
N THR A 177 -0.75 -11.74 -34.02
CA THR A 177 -0.05 -11.73 -35.31
C THR A 177 0.78 -12.99 -35.50
N GLY A 178 1.13 -13.29 -36.72
CA GLY A 178 1.87 -14.48 -37.12
C GLY A 178 1.11 -15.26 -38.21
N SER A 179 1.76 -15.42 -39.36
CA SER A 179 1.18 -16.17 -40.46
C SER A 179 0.85 -17.61 -40.10
N GLU A 180 1.61 -18.22 -39.21
CA GLU A 180 1.42 -19.59 -38.75
C GLU A 180 0.14 -19.72 -37.92
N VAL A 181 -0.13 -18.75 -37.03
CA VAL A 181 -1.36 -18.73 -36.21
C VAL A 181 -2.57 -18.43 -37.15
N ALA A 182 -2.45 -17.43 -38.02
CA ALA A 182 -3.53 -17.05 -38.93
C ALA A 182 -3.93 -18.20 -39.90
N LYS A 183 -2.97 -19.05 -40.30
CA LYS A 183 -3.20 -20.23 -41.12
C LYS A 183 -3.60 -21.48 -40.33
N GLY A 184 -3.67 -21.39 -39.01
CA GLY A 184 -4.00 -22.52 -38.13
C GLY A 184 -2.91 -23.58 -38.01
N LEU A 185 -1.68 -23.29 -38.41
CA LEU A 185 -0.53 -24.21 -38.31
C LEU A 185 -0.05 -24.37 -36.85
N ILE A 186 -0.18 -23.32 -36.04
CA ILE A 186 0.15 -23.26 -34.63
C ILE A 186 -1.06 -22.75 -33.86
N LYS A 187 -1.35 -23.32 -32.72
CA LYS A 187 -2.42 -22.85 -31.81
C LYS A 187 -1.94 -21.59 -31.08
N ASP A 188 -2.78 -20.57 -31.04
CA ASP A 188 -2.58 -19.43 -30.14
C ASP A 188 -2.67 -19.89 -28.69
N THR A 189 -1.60 -19.66 -27.94
CA THR A 189 -1.49 -19.98 -26.50
C THR A 189 -1.42 -18.73 -25.64
N PHE A 190 -1.27 -17.54 -26.23
CA PHE A 190 -1.14 -16.28 -25.49
C PHE A 190 -2.49 -15.70 -25.09
N THR A 191 -3.49 -15.80 -25.94
CA THR A 191 -4.82 -15.24 -25.69
C THR A 191 -5.44 -15.79 -24.40
N ASP A 192 -5.36 -17.10 -24.17
CA ASP A 192 -5.90 -17.74 -22.96
C ASP A 192 -5.22 -17.17 -21.69
N VAL A 193 -3.90 -16.98 -21.73
CA VAL A 193 -3.12 -16.39 -20.61
C VAL A 193 -3.51 -14.93 -20.35
N ILE A 194 -3.73 -14.14 -21.42
CA ILE A 194 -4.16 -12.74 -21.30
C ILE A 194 -5.56 -12.67 -20.68
N VAL A 195 -6.47 -13.52 -21.14
CA VAL A 195 -7.86 -13.59 -20.63
C VAL A 195 -7.86 -13.96 -19.15
N GLU A 196 -7.09 -14.97 -18.74
CA GLU A 196 -6.97 -15.38 -17.34
C GLU A 196 -6.44 -14.22 -16.47
N LYS A 197 -5.30 -13.65 -16.85
CA LYS A 197 -4.66 -12.58 -16.07
C LYS A 197 -5.49 -11.30 -15.98
N LEU A 198 -6.13 -10.88 -17.03
CA LEU A 198 -6.98 -9.69 -17.01
C LEU A 198 -8.34 -9.97 -16.34
N GLY A 199 -8.80 -11.22 -16.40
CA GLY A 199 -9.99 -11.67 -15.70
C GLY A 199 -9.88 -11.50 -14.17
N GLU A 200 -8.67 -11.67 -13.60
CA GLU A 200 -8.40 -11.42 -12.18
C GLU A 200 -8.74 -9.98 -11.75
N TYR A 201 -8.69 -9.03 -12.69
CA TYR A 201 -9.04 -7.61 -12.49
C TYR A 201 -10.45 -7.26 -12.94
N GLY A 202 -11.25 -8.26 -13.33
CA GLY A 202 -12.62 -8.09 -13.80
C GLY A 202 -12.72 -7.49 -15.20
N CYS A 203 -11.63 -7.53 -16.01
CA CYS A 203 -11.65 -7.14 -17.40
C CYS A 203 -12.24 -8.24 -18.27
N THR A 204 -12.89 -7.86 -19.37
CA THR A 204 -13.57 -8.80 -20.29
C THR A 204 -13.05 -8.66 -21.71
N MET A 205 -12.67 -9.77 -22.34
CA MET A 205 -12.33 -9.79 -23.75
C MET A 205 -13.59 -9.64 -24.62
N THR A 206 -13.57 -8.69 -25.56
CA THR A 206 -14.70 -8.43 -26.47
C THR A 206 -14.37 -8.76 -27.94
N ALA A 207 -13.10 -8.87 -28.27
CA ALA A 207 -12.66 -9.21 -29.63
C ALA A 207 -11.35 -10.01 -29.60
N HIS A 208 -11.23 -10.98 -30.52
CA HIS A 208 -9.98 -11.66 -30.82
C HIS A 208 -9.87 -11.82 -32.35
N VAL A 209 -8.77 -11.35 -32.92
CA VAL A 209 -8.54 -11.38 -34.37
C VAL A 209 -7.09 -11.79 -34.66
N CYS A 210 -6.91 -12.65 -35.65
CA CYS A 210 -5.61 -13.12 -36.13
C CYS A 210 -5.38 -12.62 -37.58
N PRO A 211 -4.87 -11.39 -37.79
CA PRO A 211 -4.81 -10.79 -39.15
C PRO A 211 -3.61 -11.25 -39.99
N GLY A 212 -2.72 -12.11 -39.47
CA GLY A 212 -1.43 -12.44 -40.10
C GLY A 212 -0.39 -11.34 -39.86
N ASP A 213 0.57 -11.14 -40.80
CA ASP A 213 1.76 -10.30 -40.60
C ASP A 213 1.76 -9.00 -41.45
N ASP A 214 0.68 -8.71 -42.19
CA ASP A 214 0.58 -7.47 -42.93
C ASP A 214 0.32 -6.27 -42.03
N ALA A 215 1.28 -5.31 -41.98
CA ALA A 215 1.22 -4.16 -41.11
C ALA A 215 -0.02 -3.28 -41.33
N ALA A 216 -0.52 -3.14 -42.55
CA ALA A 216 -1.71 -2.32 -42.81
C ALA A 216 -2.97 -3.03 -42.32
N VAL A 217 -3.06 -4.34 -42.46
CA VAL A 217 -4.17 -5.15 -41.96
C VAL A 217 -4.17 -5.17 -40.45
N ILE A 218 -3.00 -5.34 -39.79
CA ILE A 218 -2.85 -5.27 -38.33
C ILE A 218 -3.30 -3.90 -37.83
N THR A 219 -2.81 -2.80 -38.45
CA THR A 219 -3.18 -1.43 -38.08
C THR A 219 -4.69 -1.22 -38.13
N GLN A 220 -5.33 -1.63 -39.26
CA GLN A 220 -6.78 -1.50 -39.46
C GLN A 220 -7.55 -2.34 -38.42
N THR A 221 -7.06 -3.53 -38.10
CA THR A 221 -7.67 -4.43 -37.10
C THR A 221 -7.66 -3.77 -35.73
N ILE A 222 -6.54 -3.21 -35.30
CA ILE A 222 -6.43 -2.48 -34.03
C ILE A 222 -7.41 -1.31 -33.97
N GLN A 223 -7.46 -0.51 -35.06
CA GLN A 223 -8.35 0.65 -35.13
C GLN A 223 -9.84 0.24 -35.13
N ASN A 224 -10.21 -0.85 -35.79
CA ASN A 224 -11.58 -1.37 -35.78
C ASN A 224 -12.00 -1.82 -34.37
N ILE A 225 -11.13 -2.50 -33.61
CA ILE A 225 -11.39 -2.94 -32.26
C ILE A 225 -11.57 -1.70 -31.33
N LEU A 226 -10.72 -0.69 -31.46
CA LEU A 226 -10.86 0.54 -30.67
C LEU A 226 -12.14 1.31 -31.03
N THR A 227 -12.47 1.41 -32.29
CA THR A 227 -13.67 2.09 -32.76
C THR A 227 -14.96 1.38 -32.32
N SER A 228 -14.92 0.08 -32.09
CA SER A 228 -16.06 -0.67 -31.51
C SER A 228 -16.32 -0.38 -30.04
N GLY A 229 -15.52 0.49 -29.40
CA GLY A 229 -15.69 0.89 -28.00
C GLY A 229 -14.88 0.06 -27.02
N CYS A 230 -13.91 -0.69 -27.48
CA CYS A 230 -12.98 -1.43 -26.63
C CYS A 230 -12.00 -0.48 -25.92
N ASP A 231 -11.79 -0.67 -24.63
CA ASP A 231 -10.92 0.20 -23.82
C ASP A 231 -9.42 -0.02 -24.08
N MET A 232 -9.02 -1.27 -24.39
CA MET A 232 -7.61 -1.67 -24.52
C MET A 232 -7.45 -2.69 -25.65
N VAL A 233 -6.29 -2.68 -26.31
CA VAL A 233 -5.91 -3.71 -27.28
C VAL A 233 -4.56 -4.28 -26.90
N PHE A 234 -4.47 -5.60 -26.82
CA PHE A 234 -3.24 -6.34 -26.65
C PHE A 234 -2.82 -6.95 -27.98
N CYS A 235 -1.60 -6.69 -28.39
CA CYS A 235 -1.03 -7.29 -29.59
C CYS A 235 0.02 -8.33 -29.16
N THR A 236 -0.06 -9.53 -29.72
CA THR A 236 0.89 -10.63 -29.49
C THR A 236 1.45 -11.13 -30.81
N GLY A 237 2.70 -11.62 -30.79
CA GLY A 237 3.41 -12.06 -31.99
C GLY A 237 4.05 -10.91 -32.77
N GLY A 238 4.93 -11.24 -33.71
CA GLY A 238 5.58 -10.30 -34.62
C GLY A 238 6.32 -9.14 -33.95
N MET A 239 6.94 -9.37 -32.78
CA MET A 239 7.60 -8.33 -31.99
C MET A 239 9.11 -8.54 -31.84
N SER A 240 9.70 -9.52 -32.50
CA SER A 240 11.14 -9.78 -32.49
C SER A 240 11.88 -8.91 -33.50
N VAL A 241 13.06 -9.33 -33.92
CA VAL A 241 13.97 -8.59 -34.81
C VAL A 241 13.89 -9.04 -36.27
N ASP A 242 13.05 -9.99 -36.57
CA ASP A 242 12.91 -10.53 -37.94
C ASP A 242 12.26 -9.50 -38.88
N PRO A 243 12.62 -9.52 -40.19
CA PRO A 243 12.06 -8.56 -41.15
C PRO A 243 10.55 -8.63 -41.29
N ASP A 244 9.94 -9.77 -40.96
CA ASP A 244 8.50 -10.00 -41.00
C ASP A 244 7.77 -9.61 -39.69
N ASP A 245 8.52 -9.24 -38.65
CA ASP A 245 7.98 -8.78 -37.37
C ASP A 245 7.50 -7.32 -37.47
N ARG A 246 6.28 -7.11 -37.96
CA ARG A 246 5.72 -5.80 -38.29
C ARG A 246 4.73 -5.25 -37.29
N THR A 247 4.49 -5.95 -36.20
CA THR A 247 3.53 -5.53 -35.15
C THR A 247 3.90 -4.18 -34.50
N PRO A 248 5.17 -3.87 -34.16
CA PRO A 248 5.52 -2.55 -33.64
C PRO A 248 5.27 -1.42 -34.63
N LEU A 249 5.52 -1.66 -35.92
CA LEU A 249 5.22 -0.70 -36.98
C LEU A 249 3.70 -0.48 -37.13
N ALA A 250 2.92 -1.54 -37.08
CA ALA A 250 1.46 -1.47 -37.19
C ALA A 250 0.87 -0.69 -36.02
N ILE A 251 1.36 -0.92 -34.77
CA ILE A 251 0.95 -0.14 -33.58
C ILE A 251 1.28 1.34 -33.77
N ARG A 252 2.47 1.66 -34.25
CA ARG A 252 2.87 3.06 -34.53
C ARG A 252 1.96 3.72 -35.56
N ASN A 253 1.58 2.99 -36.60
CA ASN A 253 0.72 3.47 -37.67
C ASN A 253 -0.72 3.75 -37.23
N THR A 254 -1.17 3.27 -36.07
CA THR A 254 -2.47 3.65 -35.52
C THR A 254 -2.54 5.11 -35.08
N GLY A 255 -1.40 5.80 -34.99
CA GLY A 255 -1.29 7.16 -34.45
C GLY A 255 -1.13 7.19 -32.93
N ALA A 256 -0.99 6.07 -32.25
CA ALA A 256 -0.77 5.98 -30.81
C ALA A 256 0.58 6.61 -30.42
N GLN A 257 0.61 7.31 -29.28
CA GLN A 257 1.85 7.78 -28.67
C GLN A 257 2.62 6.61 -28.09
N ILE A 258 3.87 6.41 -28.52
CA ILE A 258 4.74 5.41 -27.94
C ILE A 258 5.29 5.95 -26.60
N VAL A 259 4.89 5.33 -25.50
CA VAL A 259 5.34 5.70 -24.14
C VAL A 259 6.70 5.08 -23.84
N SER A 260 6.88 3.80 -24.18
CA SER A 260 8.16 3.09 -24.05
C SER A 260 8.23 1.98 -25.09
N TYR A 261 9.45 1.61 -25.48
CA TYR A 261 9.73 0.50 -26.37
C TYR A 261 10.91 -0.30 -25.84
N GLY A 262 10.74 -1.61 -25.69
CA GLY A 262 11.74 -2.54 -25.19
C GLY A 262 11.19 -3.48 -24.11
N ALA A 263 11.99 -4.47 -23.73
CA ALA A 263 11.70 -5.35 -22.60
C ALA A 263 12.37 -4.80 -21.34
N PRO A 264 11.71 -4.82 -20.17
CA PRO A 264 12.36 -4.50 -18.91
C PRO A 264 13.47 -5.55 -18.67
N ASP A 265 14.67 -5.08 -18.41
CA ASP A 265 15.80 -5.95 -18.05
C ASP A 265 15.51 -6.59 -16.69
N HIS A 266 15.47 -7.92 -16.65
CA HIS A 266 15.24 -8.67 -15.42
C HIS A 266 16.42 -8.61 -14.43
N THR A 267 17.59 -8.10 -14.85
CA THR A 267 18.78 -7.99 -14.01
C THR A 267 18.74 -6.81 -13.04
N SER A 268 17.87 -5.81 -13.25
CA SER A 268 17.78 -4.62 -12.39
C SER A 268 16.90 -4.79 -11.13
N ARG A 269 16.35 -5.97 -10.86
CA ARG A 269 15.52 -6.25 -9.66
C ARG A 269 16.28 -6.87 -8.49
N GLN A 270 17.62 -6.95 -8.54
CA GLN A 270 18.48 -7.46 -7.46
C GLN A 270 19.45 -6.37 -6.93
N ALA A 271 18.93 -5.19 -6.62
CA ALA A 271 19.69 -4.18 -5.88
C ALA A 271 18.84 -3.57 -4.77
#